data_3de7e2be3f2f29796990a925c8d6da43
#
_entry.id   3de7e2be3f2f29796990a925c8d6da43
#
_cell.length_a   1.000
_cell.length_b   1.000
_cell.length_c   1.000
_cell.angle_alpha   90.00
_cell.angle_beta   90.00
_cell.angle_gamma   90.00
#
_symmetry.space_group_name_H-M   'P 1'
#
loop_
_entity.id
_entity.type
_entity.pdbx_description
1 polymer ?
#
loop_
_entity_poly.entity_id
_entity_poly.type
_entity_poly.pdbx_seq_one_letter_code
_entity_poly.pdbx_strand_id
1 'polypeptide(L)'
;MPTQTPASAPRGTQKVSRSAVAAPARKPTTKQKKSAPSPRRRPKKPNIFVRFLHGLVRRLYFGSKTLFKFALFIPILVFMVWFSYTVDRSGLFQGELAPRRIVDLMLQGYDVSNFEQMNEIEREVVQLFAQDVPDTPEVIGIGSSRVLQFTRELVGTDSFFNMGVTGADVRDNMTSYYKMVCYGKAPKVLIWSVDPWVLYGDEAAFDKRADVELYNEFLTKVLGVETDYEEEDRVALWKALVEPAYFQGNVDYYLKNRGQSVVTDDDGNPIDFNPVDGNPYEQPTTIKRSDGSVLYDPAFRDANTDQVRALAAEACPTFNSVHMEGFDSLSTKQEEAFDKFIQYARNQGTTVILALSPWHPYLYDFLLTETDQHQGFFETENWIRQYAHDHNIPLYGSYDPTCIKGLDETDFFDGLHCKGCGIAKFFPCLLYTSPS
;
A
#
# COMPACT_ATOMS: atom_id res chain seq x y z
N MET A 1 -5.62 -43.29 -5.33
CA MET A 1 -5.79 -44.24 -4.18
C MET A 1 -6.00 -43.36 -2.95
N PRO A 2 -7.16 -43.43 -2.28
CA PRO A 2 -7.45 -42.60 -1.11
C PRO A 2 -7.02 -43.31 0.17
N THR A 3 -6.30 -42.61 1.04
CA THR A 3 -5.96 -43.08 2.39
C THR A 3 -6.98 -42.58 3.39
N GLN A 4 -7.51 -43.53 4.14
CA GLN A 4 -8.53 -43.41 5.14
C GLN A 4 -8.02 -42.76 6.44
N THR A 5 -8.85 -41.93 7.04
CA THR A 5 -8.73 -41.39 8.40
C THR A 5 -9.42 -42.35 9.40
N PRO A 6 -8.86 -42.64 10.58
CA PRO A 6 -9.57 -43.45 11.59
C PRO A 6 -10.36 -42.54 12.55
N ALA A 7 -11.58 -42.97 12.85
CA ALA A 7 -12.52 -42.38 13.78
C ALA A 7 -12.08 -42.55 15.24
N SER A 8 -12.29 -41.54 16.06
CA SER A 8 -12.13 -41.54 17.52
C SER A 8 -13.47 -41.85 18.23
N ALA A 9 -13.46 -42.81 19.14
CA ALA A 9 -14.58 -43.26 19.96
C ALA A 9 -14.86 -42.30 21.15
N PRO A 10 -16.08 -42.32 21.72
CA PRO A 10 -16.47 -41.42 22.80
C PRO A 10 -16.10 -41.95 24.18
N ARG A 11 -15.59 -41.07 25.04
CA ARG A 11 -15.34 -41.38 26.48
C ARG A 11 -16.61 -41.21 27.30
N GLY A 12 -16.95 -42.28 28.00
CA GLY A 12 -18.08 -42.35 28.94
C GLY A 12 -17.85 -41.53 30.20
N THR A 13 -18.94 -40.95 30.71
CA THR A 13 -19.05 -40.24 31.98
C THR A 13 -19.22 -41.25 33.14
N GLN A 14 -18.27 -41.29 34.06
CA GLN A 14 -18.40 -42.02 35.33
C GLN A 14 -19.10 -41.13 36.38
N LYS A 15 -20.26 -41.58 36.86
CA LYS A 15 -20.95 -41.07 38.03
C LYS A 15 -20.28 -41.60 39.29
N VAL A 16 -19.77 -40.72 40.15
CA VAL A 16 -19.31 -41.04 41.50
C VAL A 16 -20.49 -40.86 42.47
N SER A 17 -20.91 -41.98 43.11
CA SER A 17 -21.88 -42.01 44.18
C SER A 17 -21.22 -41.58 45.51
N ARG A 18 -21.80 -40.59 46.19
CA ARG A 18 -21.41 -40.23 47.56
C ARG A 18 -22.25 -41.02 48.57
N SER A 19 -21.57 -41.84 49.37
CA SER A 19 -22.11 -42.51 50.52
C SER A 19 -22.46 -41.56 51.66
N ALA A 20 -23.65 -41.73 52.25
CA ALA A 20 -24.10 -41.00 53.42
C ALA A 20 -23.41 -41.53 54.68
N VAL A 21 -22.84 -40.61 55.47
CA VAL A 21 -22.31 -40.90 56.81
C VAL A 21 -23.37 -40.51 57.84
N ALA A 22 -23.75 -41.46 58.70
CA ALA A 22 -24.74 -41.31 59.77
C ALA A 22 -24.24 -40.43 60.93
N ALA A 23 -25.11 -39.57 61.43
CA ALA A 23 -24.86 -38.73 62.63
C ALA A 23 -25.10 -39.48 63.95
N PRO A 24 -24.31 -39.21 65.02
CA PRO A 24 -24.49 -39.86 66.29
C PRO A 24 -25.60 -39.23 67.16
N ALA A 25 -26.26 -40.07 67.93
CA ALA A 25 -27.41 -39.76 68.84
C ALA A 25 -27.05 -38.77 69.96
N ARG A 26 -27.92 -37.78 70.14
CA ARG A 26 -27.87 -36.85 71.29
C ARG A 26 -28.55 -37.40 72.54
N LYS A 27 -27.88 -37.31 73.69
CA LYS A 27 -28.44 -37.56 75.08
C LYS A 27 -29.37 -36.41 75.51
N PRO A 28 -30.38 -36.69 76.34
CA PRO A 28 -31.31 -35.67 76.78
C PRO A 28 -30.73 -34.81 77.89
N THR A 29 -30.83 -33.50 77.77
CA THR A 29 -30.44 -32.50 78.75
C THR A 29 -31.68 -31.92 79.45
N THR A 30 -31.59 -31.83 80.74
CA THR A 30 -32.53 -31.33 81.73
C THR A 30 -33.07 -29.93 81.46
N LYS A 31 -34.38 -29.75 81.65
CA LYS A 31 -35.08 -28.46 81.52
C LYS A 31 -34.71 -27.50 82.70
N GLN A 32 -34.03 -26.40 82.41
CA GLN A 32 -33.93 -25.24 83.26
C GLN A 32 -35.05 -24.26 82.91
N LYS A 33 -35.77 -23.78 83.96
CA LYS A 33 -36.79 -22.76 83.84
C LYS A 33 -36.19 -21.43 83.41
N LYS A 34 -36.59 -20.92 82.26
CA LYS A 34 -36.24 -19.57 81.75
C LYS A 34 -37.16 -18.53 82.39
N SER A 35 -36.58 -17.53 83.05
CA SER A 35 -37.23 -16.29 83.46
C SER A 35 -37.70 -15.50 82.25
N ALA A 36 -38.84 -14.81 82.33
CA ALA A 36 -39.44 -14.05 81.21
C ALA A 36 -38.53 -12.91 80.73
N PRO A 37 -38.37 -12.71 79.42
CA PRO A 37 -37.57 -11.62 78.90
C PRO A 37 -38.33 -10.28 79.02
N SER A 38 -37.61 -9.25 79.46
CA SER A 38 -38.08 -7.86 79.49
C SER A 38 -38.40 -7.38 78.03
N PRO A 39 -39.37 -6.49 77.85
CA PRO A 39 -39.76 -6.04 76.51
C PRO A 39 -38.63 -5.24 75.89
N ARG A 40 -37.93 -5.87 74.87
CA ARG A 40 -36.98 -5.16 74.06
C ARG A 40 -37.70 -4.09 73.24
N ARG A 41 -37.36 -2.80 73.51
CA ARG A 41 -37.79 -1.67 72.68
C ARG A 41 -37.35 -1.95 71.22
N ARG A 42 -38.33 -2.05 70.29
CA ARG A 42 -38.07 -2.14 68.86
C ARG A 42 -37.33 -0.89 68.47
N PRO A 43 -36.16 -1.01 67.72
CA PRO A 43 -35.47 0.16 67.25
C PRO A 43 -36.39 0.90 66.28
N LYS A 44 -36.52 2.21 66.46
CA LYS A 44 -37.28 3.06 65.55
C LYS A 44 -36.69 2.91 64.15
N LYS A 45 -37.53 2.54 63.14
CA LYS A 45 -37.10 2.47 61.75
C LYS A 45 -36.54 3.85 61.31
N PRO A 46 -35.34 3.93 60.79
CA PRO A 46 -34.77 5.21 60.35
C PRO A 46 -35.66 5.87 59.32
N ASN A 47 -35.78 7.19 59.38
CA ASN A 47 -36.60 8.02 58.52
C ASN A 47 -36.27 7.75 57.06
N ILE A 48 -37.28 7.72 56.17
CA ILE A 48 -37.13 7.42 54.74
C ILE A 48 -36.04 8.33 54.11
N PHE A 49 -35.96 9.57 54.53
CA PHE A 49 -34.95 10.54 54.11
C PHE A 49 -33.52 10.11 54.51
N VAL A 50 -33.31 9.57 55.69
CA VAL A 50 -32.01 9.06 56.17
C VAL A 50 -31.61 7.81 55.39
N ARG A 51 -32.57 6.95 55.04
CA ARG A 51 -32.31 5.79 54.14
C ARG A 51 -31.93 6.20 52.74
N PHE A 52 -32.59 7.21 52.18
CA PHE A 52 -32.27 7.76 50.87
C PHE A 52 -30.86 8.37 50.85
N LEU A 53 -30.54 9.18 51.84
CA LEU A 53 -29.22 9.81 51.99
C LEU A 53 -28.09 8.80 52.11
N HIS A 54 -28.29 7.76 52.96
CA HIS A 54 -27.31 6.66 53.07
C HIS A 54 -27.18 5.87 51.76
N GLY A 55 -28.25 5.65 51.04
CA GLY A 55 -28.24 5.02 49.71
C GLY A 55 -27.47 5.84 48.67
N LEU A 56 -27.67 7.16 48.67
CA LEU A 56 -26.98 8.08 47.78
C LEU A 56 -25.47 8.14 48.11
N VAL A 57 -25.10 8.33 49.36
CA VAL A 57 -23.70 8.35 49.79
C VAL A 57 -23.00 7.03 49.49
N ARG A 58 -23.67 5.90 49.68
CA ARG A 58 -23.14 4.58 49.32
C ARG A 58 -22.92 4.44 47.80
N ARG A 59 -23.88 4.91 47.00
CA ARG A 59 -23.73 4.89 45.52
C ARG A 59 -22.58 5.79 45.08
N LEU A 60 -22.46 6.99 45.61
CA LEU A 60 -21.36 7.91 45.32
C LEU A 60 -20.00 7.33 45.75
N TYR A 61 -19.93 6.70 46.90
CA TYR A 61 -18.71 6.06 47.42
C TYR A 61 -18.27 4.86 46.54
N PHE A 62 -19.22 3.99 46.17
CA PHE A 62 -18.90 2.87 45.27
C PHE A 62 -18.62 3.38 43.85
N GLY A 63 -19.34 4.39 43.36
CA GLY A 63 -19.07 5.05 42.08
C GLY A 63 -17.68 5.66 42.05
N SER A 64 -17.29 6.41 43.10
CA SER A 64 -15.95 7.03 43.18
C SER A 64 -14.82 6.00 43.24
N LYS A 65 -15.02 4.88 44.02
CA LYS A 65 -14.05 3.77 44.01
C LYS A 65 -13.90 3.09 42.66
N THR A 66 -15.00 2.91 41.96
CA THR A 66 -14.99 2.32 40.63
C THR A 66 -14.30 3.27 39.65
N LEU A 67 -14.64 4.57 39.70
CA LEU A 67 -13.99 5.60 38.87
C LEU A 67 -12.48 5.68 39.16
N PHE A 68 -12.08 5.61 40.44
CA PHE A 68 -10.67 5.60 40.83
C PHE A 68 -9.92 4.38 40.29
N LYS A 69 -10.56 3.19 40.30
CA LYS A 69 -9.97 1.99 39.70
C LYS A 69 -9.78 2.17 38.19
N PHE A 70 -10.77 2.71 37.48
CA PHE A 70 -10.64 3.04 36.07
C PHE A 70 -9.54 4.09 35.82
N ALA A 71 -9.44 5.12 36.65
CA ALA A 71 -8.40 6.13 36.57
C ALA A 71 -6.98 5.56 36.70
N LEU A 72 -6.79 4.43 37.40
CA LEU A 72 -5.50 3.73 37.46
C LEU A 72 -5.08 3.06 36.13
N PHE A 73 -6.04 2.77 35.27
CA PHE A 73 -5.74 2.23 33.91
C PHE A 73 -5.40 3.30 32.90
N ILE A 74 -5.75 4.57 33.13
CA ILE A 74 -5.48 5.68 32.22
C ILE A 74 -3.98 5.80 31.90
N PRO A 75 -3.06 5.78 32.89
CA PRO A 75 -1.61 5.84 32.58
C PRO A 75 -1.14 4.66 31.73
N ILE A 76 -1.70 3.47 31.93
CA ILE A 76 -1.37 2.27 31.13
C ILE A 76 -1.85 2.47 29.70
N LEU A 77 -3.09 2.92 29.49
CA LEU A 77 -3.62 3.21 28.17
C LEU A 77 -2.82 4.32 27.47
N VAL A 78 -2.50 5.39 28.18
CA VAL A 78 -1.67 6.47 27.63
C VAL A 78 -0.29 5.95 27.22
N PHE A 79 0.32 5.10 28.05
CA PHE A 79 1.60 4.47 27.72
C PHE A 79 1.46 3.54 26.50
N MET A 80 0.41 2.71 26.43
CA MET A 80 0.16 1.84 25.27
C MET A 80 0.02 2.64 23.99
N VAL A 81 -0.81 3.70 24.00
CA VAL A 81 -1.01 4.58 22.84
C VAL A 81 0.29 5.26 22.44
N TRP A 82 0.98 5.87 23.41
CA TRP A 82 2.24 6.55 23.17
C TRP A 82 3.31 5.60 22.62
N PHE A 83 3.46 4.42 23.23
CA PHE A 83 4.44 3.42 22.82
C PHE A 83 4.11 2.86 21.44
N SER A 84 2.83 2.49 21.20
CA SER A 84 2.38 1.99 19.90
C SER A 84 2.55 3.03 18.79
N TYR A 85 2.26 4.29 19.08
CA TYR A 85 2.47 5.39 18.15
C TYR A 85 3.94 5.65 17.85
N THR A 86 4.81 5.54 18.87
CA THR A 86 6.25 5.86 18.72
C THR A 86 7.04 4.73 18.06
N VAL A 87 6.70 3.47 18.38
CA VAL A 87 7.40 2.29 17.81
C VAL A 87 6.86 1.97 16.42
N ASP A 88 5.53 2.04 16.26
CA ASP A 88 4.80 1.94 14.97
C ASP A 88 5.39 0.92 13.99
N ARG A 89 5.53 -0.33 14.44
CA ARG A 89 6.16 -1.41 13.68
C ARG A 89 5.64 -1.53 12.23
N SER A 90 4.35 -1.27 12.03
CA SER A 90 3.67 -1.42 10.75
C SER A 90 3.58 -0.11 9.94
N GLY A 91 4.25 0.96 10.40
CA GLY A 91 4.25 2.25 9.71
C GLY A 91 2.90 2.97 9.60
N LEU A 92 1.88 2.53 10.37
CA LEU A 92 0.51 3.06 10.26
C LEU A 92 0.38 4.55 10.60
N PHE A 93 1.30 5.10 11.41
CA PHE A 93 1.21 6.46 11.94
C PHE A 93 2.45 7.32 11.64
N GLN A 94 3.63 6.70 11.60
CA GLN A 94 4.92 7.38 11.39
C GLN A 94 5.46 7.18 9.96
N GLY A 95 4.79 6.33 9.18
CA GLY A 95 5.30 5.81 7.92
C GLY A 95 6.36 4.72 8.15
N GLU A 96 6.70 4.00 7.11
CA GLU A 96 7.70 2.94 7.18
C GLU A 96 9.11 3.52 7.18
N LEU A 97 10.02 2.87 7.90
CA LEU A 97 11.42 3.29 8.00
C LEU A 97 12.18 3.12 6.68
N ALA A 98 11.82 2.08 5.92
CA ALA A 98 12.45 1.76 4.65
C ALA A 98 12.31 2.88 3.62
N PRO A 99 11.08 3.37 3.30
CA PRO A 99 10.89 4.48 2.37
C PRO A 99 11.65 5.74 2.81
N ARG A 100 11.61 6.07 4.09
CA ARG A 100 12.33 7.24 4.64
C ARG A 100 13.85 7.13 4.39
N ARG A 101 14.43 5.97 4.70
CA ARG A 101 15.87 5.76 4.49
C ARG A 101 16.26 5.85 3.01
N ILE A 102 15.43 5.27 2.14
CA ILE A 102 15.64 5.32 0.69
C ILE A 102 15.60 6.77 0.20
N VAL A 103 14.55 7.52 0.55
CA VAL A 103 14.38 8.92 0.12
C VAL A 103 15.51 9.80 0.64
N ASP A 104 15.92 9.64 1.91
CA ASP A 104 17.05 10.38 2.48
C ASP A 104 18.34 10.18 1.69
N LEU A 105 18.61 8.96 1.23
CA LEU A 105 19.78 8.66 0.40
C LEU A 105 19.64 9.24 -1.01
N MET A 106 18.45 9.09 -1.63
CA MET A 106 18.19 9.62 -2.98
C MET A 106 18.31 11.14 -3.01
N LEU A 107 17.78 11.85 -2.01
CA LEU A 107 17.90 13.32 -1.90
C LEU A 107 19.34 13.79 -1.67
N GLN A 108 20.22 12.94 -1.15
CA GLN A 108 21.66 13.18 -1.08
C GLN A 108 22.38 12.86 -2.40
N GLY A 109 21.68 12.36 -3.41
CA GLY A 109 22.21 12.01 -4.72
C GLY A 109 22.76 10.58 -4.83
N TYR A 110 22.54 9.73 -3.83
CA TYR A 110 22.98 8.34 -3.87
C TYR A 110 21.97 7.42 -4.53
N ASP A 111 22.45 6.49 -5.31
CA ASP A 111 21.72 5.29 -5.68
C ASP A 111 21.64 4.35 -4.47
N VAL A 112 20.56 3.57 -4.34
CA VAL A 112 20.28 2.76 -3.14
C VAL A 112 20.22 1.29 -3.52
N SER A 113 21.02 0.45 -2.86
CA SER A 113 21.07 -1.01 -3.06
C SER A 113 19.99 -1.75 -2.27
N ASN A 114 19.81 -3.04 -2.59
CA ASN A 114 18.88 -3.97 -1.93
C ASN A 114 17.40 -3.63 -2.13
N PHE A 115 17.04 -3.25 -3.36
CA PHE A 115 15.67 -2.80 -3.71
C PHE A 115 14.80 -3.93 -4.30
N GLU A 116 15.16 -5.22 -4.18
CA GLU A 116 14.49 -6.32 -4.89
C GLU A 116 13.04 -6.58 -4.50
N GLN A 117 12.68 -6.36 -3.25
CA GLN A 117 11.35 -6.73 -2.70
C GLN A 117 10.56 -5.52 -2.24
N MET A 118 10.80 -4.37 -2.86
CA MET A 118 10.28 -3.10 -2.35
C MET A 118 9.01 -2.58 -3.06
N ASN A 119 8.33 -3.44 -3.83
CA ASN A 119 7.08 -3.07 -4.53
C ASN A 119 6.00 -2.51 -3.58
N GLU A 120 5.98 -2.97 -2.33
CA GLU A 120 5.01 -2.51 -1.33
C GLU A 120 5.26 -1.05 -0.90
N ILE A 121 6.53 -0.64 -0.85
CA ILE A 121 6.92 0.68 -0.32
C ILE A 121 7.18 1.75 -1.40
N GLU A 122 7.16 1.41 -2.67
CA GLU A 122 7.43 2.36 -3.77
C GLU A 122 6.49 3.58 -3.72
N ARG A 123 5.21 3.35 -3.40
CA ARG A 123 4.21 4.42 -3.30
C ARG A 123 4.51 5.40 -2.18
N GLU A 124 5.05 4.91 -1.08
CA GLU A 124 5.49 5.75 0.05
C GLU A 124 6.80 6.47 -0.27
N VAL A 125 7.73 5.83 -1.00
CA VAL A 125 8.94 6.50 -1.53
C VAL A 125 8.53 7.69 -2.42
N VAL A 126 7.58 7.51 -3.33
CA VAL A 126 7.05 8.59 -4.19
C VAL A 126 6.41 9.69 -3.35
N GLN A 127 5.61 9.33 -2.33
CA GLN A 127 4.98 10.28 -1.41
C GLN A 127 6.01 11.12 -0.66
N LEU A 128 6.99 10.47 -0.03
CA LEU A 128 8.03 11.13 0.76
C LEU A 128 8.96 11.96 -0.12
N PHE A 129 9.28 11.50 -1.32
CA PHE A 129 10.04 12.29 -2.27
C PHE A 129 9.27 13.57 -2.66
N ALA A 130 8.00 13.46 -3.03
CA ALA A 130 7.19 14.64 -3.36
C ALA A 130 7.14 15.65 -2.21
N GLN A 131 7.08 15.15 -0.97
CA GLN A 131 7.07 15.98 0.24
C GLN A 131 8.41 16.69 0.47
N ASP A 132 9.51 15.97 0.38
CA ASP A 132 10.80 16.38 0.95
C ASP A 132 11.81 16.89 -0.10
N VAL A 133 11.59 16.65 -1.41
CA VAL A 133 12.49 17.15 -2.44
C VAL A 133 12.65 18.67 -2.32
N PRO A 134 13.89 19.20 -2.17
CA PRO A 134 14.09 20.62 -1.94
C PRO A 134 13.76 21.48 -3.18
N ASP A 135 14.15 20.99 -4.35
CA ASP A 135 13.94 21.66 -5.64
C ASP A 135 13.00 20.83 -6.49
N THR A 136 12.00 21.46 -7.07
CA THR A 136 11.03 20.79 -7.96
C THR A 136 11.74 20.27 -9.20
N PRO A 137 11.68 18.95 -9.50
CA PRO A 137 12.14 18.43 -10.77
C PRO A 137 11.42 19.11 -11.95
N GLU A 138 12.17 19.55 -12.96
CA GLU A 138 11.54 20.14 -14.15
C GLU A 138 10.70 19.12 -14.91
N VAL A 139 11.14 17.86 -14.92
CA VAL A 139 10.49 16.76 -15.60
C VAL A 139 10.23 15.63 -14.62
N ILE A 140 9.02 15.10 -14.62
CA ILE A 140 8.72 13.83 -13.92
C ILE A 140 8.18 12.80 -14.90
N GLY A 141 8.48 11.52 -14.61
CA GLY A 141 7.89 10.36 -15.29
C GLY A 141 6.88 9.66 -14.36
N ILE A 142 5.69 9.34 -14.88
CA ILE A 142 4.70 8.50 -14.17
C ILE A 142 4.31 7.31 -15.05
N GLY A 143 3.91 6.21 -14.42
CA GLY A 143 3.51 4.95 -15.06
C GLY A 143 3.73 3.77 -14.15
N SER A 144 3.55 2.56 -14.67
CA SER A 144 3.85 1.30 -13.98
C SER A 144 5.35 0.97 -13.98
N SER A 145 5.69 -0.27 -13.65
CA SER A 145 7.08 -0.77 -13.81
C SER A 145 7.68 -0.54 -15.20
N ARG A 146 6.85 -0.32 -16.21
CA ARG A 146 7.28 -0.07 -17.60
C ARG A 146 7.91 1.32 -17.82
N VAL A 147 7.69 2.28 -16.91
CA VAL A 147 8.35 3.59 -16.92
C VAL A 147 9.68 3.58 -16.14
N LEU A 148 9.93 2.58 -15.29
CA LEU A 148 11.09 2.58 -14.39
C LEU A 148 12.46 2.60 -15.08
N GLN A 149 12.50 2.34 -16.39
CA GLN A 149 13.70 2.43 -17.23
C GLN A 149 13.91 3.80 -17.88
N PHE A 150 13.00 4.76 -17.64
CA PHE A 150 13.24 6.15 -18.03
C PHE A 150 14.20 6.78 -17.03
N THR A 151 15.41 7.06 -17.47
CA THR A 151 16.47 7.66 -16.66
C THR A 151 16.70 9.11 -17.04
N ARG A 152 17.41 9.88 -16.19
CA ARG A 152 17.80 11.26 -16.52
C ARG A 152 18.61 11.37 -17.82
N GLU A 153 19.45 10.37 -18.07
CA GLU A 153 20.28 10.31 -19.27
C GLU A 153 19.42 10.09 -20.53
N LEU A 154 18.42 9.21 -20.45
CA LEU A 154 17.50 8.93 -21.54
C LEU A 154 16.60 10.13 -21.82
N VAL A 155 16.05 10.74 -20.79
CA VAL A 155 15.19 11.95 -20.91
C VAL A 155 16.02 13.16 -21.31
N GLY A 156 17.30 13.21 -20.97
CA GLY A 156 18.24 14.24 -21.37
C GLY A 156 18.23 15.48 -20.47
N THR A 157 17.90 15.33 -19.21
CA THR A 157 17.98 16.41 -18.20
C THR A 157 18.29 15.86 -16.82
N ASP A 158 19.20 16.54 -16.10
CA ASP A 158 19.51 16.20 -14.70
C ASP A 158 18.35 16.52 -13.78
N SER A 159 17.43 17.42 -14.17
CA SER A 159 16.25 17.79 -13.41
C SER A 159 15.05 16.87 -13.73
N PHE A 160 15.30 15.56 -13.75
CA PHE A 160 14.31 14.50 -13.97
C PHE A 160 14.14 13.66 -12.74
N PHE A 161 12.91 13.26 -12.45
CA PHE A 161 12.61 12.24 -11.45
C PHE A 161 11.53 11.28 -11.93
N ASN A 162 11.82 9.98 -11.79
CA ASN A 162 10.91 8.90 -12.12
C ASN A 162 10.02 8.57 -10.92
N MET A 163 8.73 8.86 -11.01
CA MET A 163 7.70 8.59 -10.01
C MET A 163 6.87 7.34 -10.35
N GLY A 164 7.35 6.50 -11.26
CA GLY A 164 6.73 5.22 -11.58
C GLY A 164 6.75 4.28 -10.37
N VAL A 165 5.71 3.45 -10.26
CA VAL A 165 5.62 2.40 -9.23
C VAL A 165 5.17 1.08 -9.86
N THR A 166 5.70 -0.02 -9.36
CA THR A 166 5.39 -1.36 -9.85
C THR A 166 3.90 -1.67 -9.72
N GLY A 167 3.29 -2.14 -10.82
CA GLY A 167 1.86 -2.45 -10.86
C GLY A 167 0.96 -1.23 -10.77
N ALA A 168 1.44 -0.02 -11.11
CA ALA A 168 0.61 1.17 -11.10
C ALA A 168 -0.60 1.04 -12.02
N ASP A 169 -1.75 1.43 -11.50
CA ASP A 169 -2.95 1.68 -12.28
C ASP A 169 -3.22 3.20 -12.45
N VAL A 170 -4.38 3.56 -12.97
CA VAL A 170 -4.75 4.96 -13.19
C VAL A 170 -4.70 5.80 -11.92
N ARG A 171 -4.99 5.19 -10.76
CA ARG A 171 -5.00 5.87 -9.46
C ARG A 171 -3.61 6.29 -9.05
N ASP A 172 -2.64 5.39 -9.14
CA ASP A 172 -1.23 5.68 -8.84
C ASP A 172 -0.68 6.74 -9.79
N ASN A 173 -0.97 6.61 -11.08
CA ASN A 173 -0.48 7.55 -12.09
C ASN A 173 -0.95 8.98 -11.80
N MET A 174 -2.25 9.16 -11.58
CA MET A 174 -2.80 10.49 -11.32
C MET A 174 -2.38 11.05 -9.96
N THR A 175 -2.38 10.22 -8.92
CA THR A 175 -2.00 10.67 -7.57
C THR A 175 -0.51 10.96 -7.45
N SER A 176 0.37 10.27 -8.18
CA SER A 176 1.81 10.58 -8.19
C SER A 176 2.08 12.02 -8.65
N TYR A 177 1.43 12.47 -9.72
CA TYR A 177 1.49 13.86 -10.13
C TYR A 177 0.83 14.80 -9.11
N TYR A 178 -0.37 14.44 -8.63
CA TYR A 178 -1.12 15.26 -7.69
C TYR A 178 -0.37 15.49 -6.37
N LYS A 179 0.36 14.49 -5.88
CA LYS A 179 1.25 14.61 -4.71
C LYS A 179 2.26 15.76 -4.88
N MET A 180 2.90 15.87 -6.05
CA MET A 180 3.81 16.98 -6.32
C MET A 180 3.08 18.35 -6.25
N VAL A 181 1.88 18.43 -6.82
CA VAL A 181 1.09 19.67 -6.80
C VAL A 181 0.65 20.05 -5.38
N CYS A 182 0.26 19.05 -4.55
CA CYS A 182 -0.13 19.28 -3.16
C CYS A 182 0.98 19.94 -2.32
N TYR A 183 2.24 19.66 -2.64
CA TYR A 183 3.39 20.31 -1.99
C TYR A 183 3.88 21.57 -2.73
N GLY A 184 3.10 22.07 -3.70
CA GLY A 184 3.46 23.27 -4.47
C GLY A 184 4.61 23.07 -5.46
N LYS A 185 4.85 21.83 -5.88
CA LYS A 185 5.98 21.40 -6.71
C LYS A 185 5.53 20.85 -8.07
N ALA A 186 4.59 21.57 -8.74
CA ALA A 186 4.16 21.18 -10.09
C ALA A 186 5.37 21.19 -11.06
N PRO A 187 5.65 20.06 -11.77
CA PRO A 187 6.74 20.01 -12.74
C PRO A 187 6.42 20.81 -14.00
N LYS A 188 7.45 21.19 -14.78
CA LYS A 188 7.25 21.83 -16.08
C LYS A 188 6.78 20.84 -17.14
N VAL A 189 7.26 19.58 -17.05
CA VAL A 189 6.93 18.52 -18.00
C VAL A 189 6.54 17.26 -17.25
N LEU A 190 5.44 16.66 -17.67
CA LEU A 190 4.97 15.34 -17.24
C LEU A 190 5.14 14.36 -18.41
N ILE A 191 5.95 13.33 -18.24
CA ILE A 191 5.99 12.17 -19.14
C ILE A 191 5.09 11.10 -18.52
N TRP A 192 3.99 10.76 -19.19
CA TRP A 192 3.13 9.68 -18.77
C TRP A 192 3.30 8.46 -19.67
N SER A 193 3.93 7.41 -19.15
CA SER A 193 3.93 6.10 -19.81
C SER A 193 2.58 5.46 -19.54
N VAL A 194 1.69 5.57 -20.55
CA VAL A 194 0.31 5.10 -20.44
C VAL A 194 0.29 3.60 -20.68
N ASP A 195 -0.26 2.87 -19.73
CA ASP A 195 -0.49 1.43 -19.85
C ASP A 195 -1.92 1.14 -20.30
N PRO A 196 -2.18 -0.01 -20.97
CA PRO A 196 -3.50 -0.28 -21.55
C PRO A 196 -4.64 -0.27 -20.52
N TRP A 197 -4.39 -0.73 -19.29
CA TRP A 197 -5.39 -0.79 -18.21
C TRP A 197 -5.79 0.57 -17.60
N VAL A 198 -5.16 1.67 -18.02
CA VAL A 198 -5.51 3.03 -17.54
C VAL A 198 -6.96 3.40 -17.88
N LEU A 199 -7.50 2.87 -18.98
CA LEU A 199 -8.88 3.10 -19.41
C LEU A 199 -9.85 1.96 -19.02
N TYR A 200 -9.39 0.99 -18.21
CA TYR A 200 -10.23 -0.08 -17.70
C TYR A 200 -11.07 0.39 -16.52
N GLY A 201 -12.35 0.01 -16.48
CA GLY A 201 -13.31 0.49 -15.49
C GLY A 201 -13.61 -0.47 -14.34
N ASP A 202 -13.11 -1.71 -14.38
CA ASP A 202 -13.35 -2.67 -13.31
C ASP A 202 -12.39 -2.44 -12.13
N GLU A 203 -12.91 -1.85 -11.07
CA GLU A 203 -12.13 -1.57 -9.85
C GLU A 203 -11.63 -2.85 -9.14
N ALA A 204 -12.22 -4.02 -9.43
CA ALA A 204 -11.75 -5.29 -8.88
C ALA A 204 -10.39 -5.72 -9.48
N ALA A 205 -10.08 -5.25 -10.69
CA ALA A 205 -8.79 -5.47 -11.34
C ALA A 205 -7.69 -4.52 -10.87
N PHE A 206 -8.03 -3.49 -10.08
CA PHE A 206 -7.09 -2.46 -9.65
C PHE A 206 -6.19 -2.92 -8.52
N ASP A 207 -4.99 -2.33 -8.45
CA ASP A 207 -4.00 -2.65 -7.43
C ASP A 207 -4.46 -2.20 -6.03
N LYS A 208 -4.48 -3.13 -5.08
CA LYS A 208 -4.93 -2.85 -3.71
C LYS A 208 -3.96 -1.96 -2.91
N ARG A 209 -2.74 -1.75 -3.42
CA ARG A 209 -1.72 -0.91 -2.79
C ARG A 209 -1.89 0.58 -3.12
N ALA A 210 -2.71 0.92 -4.13
CA ALA A 210 -2.96 2.30 -4.49
C ALA A 210 -3.65 3.08 -3.35
N ASP A 211 -3.32 4.36 -3.22
CA ASP A 211 -3.97 5.28 -2.28
C ASP A 211 -5.36 5.69 -2.80
N VAL A 212 -6.34 4.82 -2.52
CA VAL A 212 -7.71 4.95 -3.00
C VAL A 212 -8.37 6.23 -2.44
N GLU A 213 -8.06 6.59 -1.20
CA GLU A 213 -8.62 7.79 -0.56
C GLU A 213 -8.14 9.06 -1.26
N LEU A 214 -6.83 9.20 -1.47
CA LEU A 214 -6.26 10.36 -2.17
C LEU A 214 -6.76 10.45 -3.61
N TYR A 215 -6.88 9.31 -4.30
CA TYR A 215 -7.38 9.28 -5.67
C TYR A 215 -8.83 9.77 -5.76
N ASN A 216 -9.73 9.26 -4.91
CA ASN A 216 -11.14 9.66 -4.92
C ASN A 216 -11.32 11.10 -4.44
N GLU A 217 -10.51 11.57 -3.50
CA GLU A 217 -10.46 12.98 -3.14
C GLU A 217 -10.06 13.84 -4.34
N PHE A 218 -9.03 13.45 -5.06
CA PHE A 218 -8.57 14.14 -6.26
C PHE A 218 -9.64 14.14 -7.36
N LEU A 219 -10.24 13.00 -7.66
CA LEU A 219 -11.32 12.91 -8.65
C LEU A 219 -12.49 13.83 -8.31
N THR A 220 -13.01 13.73 -7.08
CA THR A 220 -14.25 14.42 -6.70
C THR A 220 -14.03 15.89 -6.41
N LYS A 221 -13.04 16.24 -5.57
CA LYS A 221 -12.86 17.62 -5.10
C LYS A 221 -12.07 18.49 -6.08
N VAL A 222 -11.20 17.89 -6.90
CA VAL A 222 -10.31 18.64 -7.80
C VAL A 222 -10.74 18.51 -9.25
N LEU A 223 -10.96 17.28 -9.74
CA LEU A 223 -11.33 17.05 -11.14
C LEU A 223 -12.84 17.16 -11.38
N GLY A 224 -13.68 17.04 -10.34
CA GLY A 224 -15.14 17.11 -10.44
C GLY A 224 -15.71 15.90 -11.20
N VAL A 225 -15.12 14.72 -11.04
CA VAL A 225 -15.63 13.42 -11.51
C VAL A 225 -16.38 12.76 -10.37
N GLU A 226 -17.62 12.36 -10.60
CA GLU A 226 -18.43 11.66 -9.59
C GLU A 226 -17.89 10.25 -9.35
N THR A 227 -17.84 9.82 -8.09
CA THR A 227 -17.45 8.47 -7.69
C THR A 227 -18.43 7.94 -6.65
N ASP A 228 -18.61 6.63 -6.61
CA ASP A 228 -19.42 5.93 -5.60
C ASP A 228 -18.60 5.63 -4.32
N TYR A 229 -17.40 6.16 -4.21
CA TYR A 229 -16.50 5.93 -3.09
C TYR A 229 -17.04 6.59 -1.81
N GLU A 230 -17.20 5.77 -0.77
CA GLU A 230 -17.48 6.24 0.58
C GLU A 230 -16.16 6.40 1.34
N GLU A 231 -15.93 7.59 1.95
CA GLU A 231 -14.71 7.83 2.76
C GLU A 231 -14.60 6.79 3.87
N GLU A 232 -13.44 6.13 3.98
CA GLU A 232 -13.18 5.24 5.09
C GLU A 232 -13.19 5.97 6.43
N ASP A 233 -13.74 5.31 7.46
CA ASP A 233 -13.76 5.86 8.82
C ASP A 233 -12.33 5.88 9.40
N ARG A 234 -11.64 7.02 9.27
CA ARG A 234 -10.29 7.25 9.85
C ARG A 234 -10.24 6.95 11.37
N VAL A 235 -11.38 6.92 12.05
CA VAL A 235 -11.46 6.52 13.46
C VAL A 235 -11.05 5.05 13.61
N ALA A 236 -11.26 4.21 12.59
CA ALA A 236 -10.83 2.81 12.62
C ALA A 236 -9.30 2.68 12.77
N LEU A 237 -8.52 3.50 12.06
CA LEU A 237 -7.06 3.53 12.16
C LEU A 237 -6.61 3.85 13.60
N TRP A 238 -7.19 4.87 14.22
CA TRP A 238 -6.84 5.25 15.61
C TRP A 238 -7.21 4.19 16.65
N LYS A 239 -8.16 3.29 16.35
CA LYS A 239 -8.49 2.16 17.23
C LYS A 239 -7.31 1.18 17.37
N ALA A 240 -6.47 1.05 16.34
CA ALA A 240 -5.28 0.19 16.40
C ALA A 240 -4.36 0.54 17.59
N LEU A 241 -4.21 1.82 17.93
CA LEU A 241 -3.37 2.26 19.05
C LEU A 241 -3.80 1.72 20.42
N VAL A 242 -5.08 1.36 20.59
CA VAL A 242 -5.62 0.80 21.81
C VAL A 242 -5.81 -0.71 21.73
N GLU A 243 -5.47 -1.34 20.61
CA GLU A 243 -5.54 -2.79 20.45
C GLU A 243 -4.37 -3.49 21.15
N PRO A 244 -4.66 -4.44 22.07
CA PRO A 244 -3.60 -5.16 22.77
C PRO A 244 -2.66 -5.94 21.85
N ALA A 245 -3.18 -6.48 20.73
CA ALA A 245 -2.39 -7.24 19.75
C ALA A 245 -1.37 -6.33 19.02
N TYR A 246 -1.79 -5.12 18.64
CA TYR A 246 -0.90 -4.13 18.02
C TYR A 246 0.19 -3.67 18.99
N PHE A 247 -0.19 -3.37 20.24
CA PHE A 247 0.77 -3.03 21.31
C PHE A 247 1.78 -4.16 21.57
N GLN A 248 1.31 -5.41 21.68
CA GLN A 248 2.19 -6.57 21.88
C GLN A 248 3.16 -6.74 20.72
N GLY A 249 2.69 -6.62 19.47
CA GLY A 249 3.54 -6.68 18.29
C GLY A 249 4.64 -5.59 18.29
N ASN A 250 4.29 -4.37 18.72
CA ASN A 250 5.27 -3.28 18.86
C ASN A 250 6.29 -3.56 19.99
N VAL A 251 5.85 -4.16 21.12
CA VAL A 251 6.77 -4.55 22.21
C VAL A 251 7.73 -5.64 21.74
N ASP A 252 7.23 -6.66 21.06
CA ASP A 252 8.05 -7.77 20.54
C ASP A 252 9.08 -7.26 19.54
N TYR A 253 8.67 -6.38 18.62
CA TYR A 253 9.57 -5.71 17.67
C TYR A 253 10.65 -4.89 18.38
N TYR A 254 10.26 -4.03 19.34
CA TYR A 254 11.19 -3.20 20.11
C TYR A 254 12.22 -4.02 20.88
N LEU A 255 11.78 -5.10 21.52
CA LEU A 255 12.66 -6.00 22.28
C LEU A 255 13.60 -6.80 21.37
N LYS A 256 13.10 -7.31 20.24
CA LYS A 256 13.89 -8.05 19.23
C LYS A 256 15.01 -7.16 18.69
N ASN A 257 14.70 -5.93 18.36
CA ASN A 257 15.63 -4.99 17.76
C ASN A 257 16.37 -4.10 18.78
N ARG A 258 16.26 -4.37 20.09
CA ARG A 258 16.92 -3.63 21.17
C ARG A 258 16.66 -2.12 21.14
N GLY A 259 15.45 -1.73 20.72
CA GLY A 259 15.06 -0.33 20.59
C GLY A 259 15.65 0.38 19.37
N GLN A 260 16.33 -0.32 18.48
CA GLN A 260 16.78 0.23 17.21
C GLN A 260 15.65 0.07 16.16
N SER A 261 15.48 1.07 15.32
CA SER A 261 14.61 0.99 14.15
C SER A 261 15.38 0.24 13.06
N VAL A 262 14.88 -0.95 12.71
CA VAL A 262 15.50 -1.82 11.71
C VAL A 262 14.45 -2.18 10.68
N VAL A 263 14.75 -1.96 9.41
CA VAL A 263 13.96 -2.46 8.30
C VAL A 263 14.17 -3.97 8.19
N THR A 264 13.11 -4.74 7.98
CA THR A 264 13.21 -6.19 7.82
C THR A 264 12.44 -6.65 6.60
N ASP A 265 12.92 -7.73 5.95
CA ASP A 265 12.18 -8.45 4.94
C ASP A 265 10.98 -9.23 5.56
N ASP A 266 10.20 -9.90 4.71
CA ASP A 266 9.04 -10.70 5.13
C ASP A 266 9.40 -11.84 6.10
N ASP A 267 10.62 -12.35 6.00
CA ASP A 267 11.16 -13.39 6.90
C ASP A 267 11.69 -12.81 8.22
N GLY A 268 11.71 -11.47 8.35
CA GLY A 268 12.17 -10.74 9.53
C GLY A 268 13.69 -10.60 9.61
N ASN A 269 14.42 -10.74 8.49
CA ASN A 269 15.84 -10.46 8.41
C ASN A 269 16.06 -8.97 8.17
N PRO A 270 17.07 -8.34 8.81
CA PRO A 270 17.38 -6.93 8.55
C PRO A 270 17.76 -6.67 7.09
N ILE A 271 17.15 -5.66 6.50
CA ILE A 271 17.54 -5.12 5.19
C ILE A 271 18.36 -3.84 5.43
N ASP A 272 19.56 -3.80 4.87
CA ASP A 272 20.42 -2.62 4.88
C ASP A 272 20.32 -1.90 3.54
N PHE A 273 19.58 -0.79 3.52
CA PHE A 273 19.60 0.14 2.41
C PHE A 273 20.85 1.01 2.50
N ASN A 274 21.78 0.74 1.60
CA ASN A 274 23.08 1.43 1.58
C ASN A 274 23.22 2.28 0.32
N PRO A 275 23.91 3.41 0.42
CA PRO A 275 24.34 4.11 -0.78
C PRO A 275 25.22 3.17 -1.62
N VAL A 276 24.99 3.17 -2.91
CA VAL A 276 25.85 2.42 -3.84
C VAL A 276 27.20 3.11 -3.92
N ASP A 277 28.25 2.37 -3.58
CA ASP A 277 29.62 2.83 -3.71
C ASP A 277 30.24 2.22 -4.98
N GLY A 278 30.75 3.06 -5.87
CA GLY A 278 31.35 2.66 -7.12
C GLY A 278 30.36 2.50 -8.30
N ASN A 279 30.63 1.52 -9.17
CA ASN A 279 29.83 1.31 -10.37
C ASN A 279 28.51 0.58 -10.05
N PRO A 280 27.33 1.19 -10.27
CA PRO A 280 26.03 0.55 -9.99
C PRO A 280 25.81 -0.73 -10.81
N TYR A 281 26.40 -0.86 -11.98
CA TYR A 281 26.27 -2.06 -12.82
C TYR A 281 27.02 -3.29 -12.28
N GLU A 282 27.93 -3.10 -11.31
CA GLU A 282 28.67 -4.19 -10.66
C GLU A 282 27.98 -4.70 -9.39
N GLN A 283 26.89 -4.05 -8.97
CA GLN A 283 26.14 -4.46 -7.79
C GLN A 283 25.34 -5.74 -8.06
N PRO A 284 25.26 -6.67 -7.09
CA PRO A 284 24.56 -7.93 -7.26
C PRO A 284 23.03 -7.81 -7.08
N THR A 285 22.55 -6.68 -6.60
CA THR A 285 21.16 -6.45 -6.20
C THR A 285 20.49 -5.42 -7.09
N THR A 286 19.18 -5.38 -7.10
CA THR A 286 18.40 -4.32 -7.73
C THR A 286 18.66 -2.98 -7.01
N ILE A 287 18.76 -1.91 -7.77
CA ILE A 287 19.11 -0.57 -7.30
C ILE A 287 17.99 0.40 -7.63
N LYS A 288 17.55 1.17 -6.63
CA LYS A 288 16.77 2.39 -6.85
C LYS A 288 17.74 3.54 -7.08
N ARG A 289 17.74 4.11 -8.27
CA ARG A 289 18.62 5.21 -8.63
C ARG A 289 18.14 6.52 -8.01
N SER A 290 19.05 7.44 -7.82
CA SER A 290 18.76 8.77 -7.25
C SER A 290 17.79 9.61 -8.10
N ASP A 291 17.60 9.27 -9.36
CA ASP A 291 16.60 9.85 -10.25
C ASP A 291 15.24 9.12 -10.22
N GLY A 292 15.05 8.17 -9.30
CA GLY A 292 13.82 7.38 -9.17
C GLY A 292 13.70 6.22 -10.14
N SER A 293 14.59 6.08 -11.13
CA SER A 293 14.62 4.91 -12.03
C SER A 293 15.15 3.65 -11.31
N VAL A 294 15.04 2.49 -11.94
CA VAL A 294 15.48 1.20 -11.39
C VAL A 294 16.52 0.57 -12.30
N LEU A 295 17.61 0.12 -11.72
CA LEU A 295 18.57 -0.77 -12.35
C LEU A 295 18.39 -2.16 -11.76
N TYR A 296 17.86 -3.09 -12.55
CA TYR A 296 17.59 -4.45 -12.11
C TYR A 296 18.87 -5.23 -11.81
N ASP A 297 18.75 -6.25 -10.98
CA ASP A 297 19.82 -7.19 -10.68
C ASP A 297 20.38 -7.86 -11.93
N PRO A 298 21.64 -8.35 -11.88
CA PRO A 298 22.31 -8.92 -13.06
C PRO A 298 21.60 -10.13 -13.66
N ALA A 299 20.92 -10.96 -12.84
CA ALA A 299 20.25 -12.17 -13.33
C ALA A 299 19.08 -11.80 -14.27
N PHE A 300 18.32 -10.76 -13.94
CA PHE A 300 17.22 -10.27 -14.77
C PHE A 300 17.73 -9.35 -15.90
N ARG A 301 18.65 -8.43 -15.60
CA ARG A 301 19.16 -7.44 -16.54
C ARG A 301 19.95 -8.06 -17.70
N ASP A 302 20.80 -9.04 -17.40
CA ASP A 302 21.77 -9.62 -18.31
C ASP A 302 21.29 -10.95 -18.92
N ALA A 303 19.97 -11.27 -18.76
CA ALA A 303 19.35 -12.43 -19.38
C ALA A 303 19.55 -12.43 -20.90
N ASN A 304 19.92 -13.60 -21.45
CA ASN A 304 20.08 -13.75 -22.88
C ASN A 304 18.72 -13.82 -23.62
N THR A 305 18.72 -13.68 -24.94
CA THR A 305 17.50 -13.62 -25.76
C THR A 305 16.61 -14.86 -25.58
N ASP A 306 17.18 -16.07 -25.43
CA ASP A 306 16.39 -17.28 -25.23
C ASP A 306 15.69 -17.27 -23.87
N GLN A 307 16.35 -16.78 -22.82
CA GLN A 307 15.75 -16.59 -21.49
C GLN A 307 14.65 -15.54 -21.51
N VAL A 308 14.91 -14.40 -22.14
CA VAL A 308 13.90 -13.30 -22.31
C VAL A 308 12.68 -13.83 -23.06
N ARG A 309 12.89 -14.57 -24.16
CA ARG A 309 11.80 -15.17 -24.94
C ARG A 309 11.02 -16.21 -24.13
N ALA A 310 11.69 -17.00 -23.28
CA ALA A 310 11.02 -17.93 -22.39
C ALA A 310 10.12 -17.19 -21.37
N LEU A 311 10.60 -16.11 -20.75
CA LEU A 311 9.81 -15.27 -19.87
C LEU A 311 8.61 -14.62 -20.58
N ALA A 312 8.81 -14.19 -21.84
CA ALA A 312 7.71 -13.66 -22.65
C ALA A 312 6.65 -14.73 -22.95
N ALA A 313 7.07 -15.98 -23.21
CA ALA A 313 6.15 -17.08 -23.41
C ALA A 313 5.39 -17.47 -22.14
N GLU A 314 6.03 -17.39 -20.97
CA GLU A 314 5.38 -17.60 -19.66
C GLU A 314 4.35 -16.50 -19.33
N ALA A 315 4.56 -15.28 -19.81
CA ALA A 315 3.65 -14.15 -19.64
C ALA A 315 2.35 -14.30 -20.46
N CYS A 316 2.37 -15.02 -21.58
CA CYS A 316 1.20 -15.16 -22.47
C CYS A 316 -0.06 -15.65 -21.73
N PRO A 317 -0.07 -16.80 -21.05
CA PRO A 317 -1.27 -17.32 -20.39
C PRO A 317 -1.70 -16.51 -19.16
N THR A 318 -0.82 -15.66 -18.63
CA THR A 318 -1.08 -14.84 -17.43
C THR A 318 -1.28 -13.35 -17.76
N PHE A 319 -1.30 -13.01 -19.05
CA PHE A 319 -1.39 -11.61 -19.50
C PHE A 319 -2.58 -10.87 -18.87
N ASN A 320 -3.75 -11.49 -18.83
CA ASN A 320 -4.96 -10.88 -18.27
C ASN A 320 -4.86 -10.61 -16.77
N SER A 321 -4.00 -11.32 -16.03
CA SER A 321 -3.80 -11.07 -14.60
C SER A 321 -3.08 -9.74 -14.30
N VAL A 322 -2.55 -9.08 -15.34
CA VAL A 322 -1.94 -7.74 -15.23
C VAL A 322 -3.03 -6.69 -15.45
N HIS A 323 -3.97 -6.58 -14.52
CA HIS A 323 -5.06 -5.59 -14.50
C HIS A 323 -5.99 -5.61 -15.74
N MET A 324 -6.05 -6.70 -16.50
CA MET A 324 -6.80 -6.75 -17.76
C MET A 324 -7.79 -7.91 -17.87
N GLU A 325 -8.10 -8.60 -16.77
CA GLU A 325 -9.10 -9.67 -16.79
C GLU A 325 -10.50 -9.11 -17.11
N GLY A 326 -11.09 -9.56 -18.23
CA GLY A 326 -12.41 -9.09 -18.67
C GLY A 326 -12.41 -7.68 -19.29
N PHE A 327 -11.25 -7.18 -19.73
CA PHE A 327 -11.14 -5.87 -20.36
C PHE A 327 -11.62 -5.89 -21.83
N ASP A 328 -12.93 -5.85 -22.02
CA ASP A 328 -13.57 -5.94 -23.33
C ASP A 328 -13.88 -4.57 -23.97
N SER A 329 -13.94 -3.50 -23.15
CA SER A 329 -14.27 -2.16 -23.64
C SER A 329 -13.75 -1.07 -22.71
N LEU A 330 -13.55 0.12 -23.26
CA LEU A 330 -13.09 1.29 -22.50
C LEU A 330 -14.18 1.82 -21.58
N SER A 331 -13.75 2.36 -20.45
CA SER A 331 -14.63 3.00 -19.49
C SER A 331 -14.77 4.50 -19.77
N THR A 332 -15.99 4.96 -20.04
CA THR A 332 -16.28 6.39 -20.24
C THR A 332 -15.93 7.23 -19.01
N LYS A 333 -16.02 6.66 -17.79
CA LYS A 333 -15.59 7.29 -16.55
C LYS A 333 -14.08 7.51 -16.55
N GLN A 334 -13.31 6.50 -16.98
CA GLN A 334 -11.84 6.61 -17.05
C GLN A 334 -11.39 7.54 -18.18
N GLU A 335 -12.09 7.54 -19.31
CA GLU A 335 -11.85 8.52 -20.40
C GLU A 335 -12.08 9.97 -19.89
N GLU A 336 -13.18 10.21 -19.17
CA GLU A 336 -13.45 11.52 -18.56
C GLU A 336 -12.39 11.91 -17.52
N ALA A 337 -12.01 10.97 -16.64
CA ALA A 337 -10.98 11.19 -15.63
C ALA A 337 -9.62 11.51 -16.29
N PHE A 338 -9.26 10.78 -17.35
CA PHE A 338 -8.04 11.02 -18.12
C PHE A 338 -8.03 12.43 -18.73
N ASP A 339 -9.11 12.83 -19.40
CA ASP A 339 -9.22 14.16 -20.01
C ASP A 339 -9.11 15.27 -18.95
N LYS A 340 -9.87 15.16 -17.88
CA LYS A 340 -9.83 16.16 -16.79
C LYS A 340 -8.46 16.23 -16.13
N PHE A 341 -7.78 15.10 -15.96
CA PHE A 341 -6.42 15.06 -15.44
C PHE A 341 -5.43 15.80 -16.33
N ILE A 342 -5.47 15.55 -17.65
CA ILE A 342 -4.63 16.24 -18.62
C ILE A 342 -4.88 17.76 -18.59
N GLN A 343 -6.15 18.16 -18.56
CA GLN A 343 -6.52 19.58 -18.43
C GLN A 343 -6.02 20.20 -17.13
N TYR A 344 -6.16 19.46 -16.02
CA TYR A 344 -5.65 19.88 -14.71
C TYR A 344 -4.14 20.10 -14.74
N ALA A 345 -3.37 19.13 -15.26
CA ALA A 345 -1.91 19.27 -15.37
C ALA A 345 -1.51 20.50 -16.21
N ARG A 346 -2.17 20.70 -17.34
CA ARG A 346 -1.95 21.89 -18.19
C ARG A 346 -2.29 23.21 -17.48
N ASN A 347 -3.35 23.21 -16.67
CA ASN A 347 -3.74 24.38 -15.86
C ASN A 347 -2.75 24.70 -14.75
N GLN A 348 -1.97 23.71 -14.30
CA GLN A 348 -0.82 23.92 -13.40
C GLN A 348 0.43 24.43 -14.14
N GLY A 349 0.36 24.61 -15.45
CA GLY A 349 1.49 25.03 -16.28
C GLY A 349 2.39 23.88 -16.74
N THR A 350 1.96 22.64 -16.58
CA THR A 350 2.71 21.43 -16.94
C THR A 350 2.44 21.05 -18.41
N THR A 351 3.49 20.88 -19.20
CA THR A 351 3.40 20.27 -20.53
C THR A 351 3.33 18.75 -20.35
N VAL A 352 2.30 18.12 -20.95
CA VAL A 352 2.13 16.67 -20.90
C VAL A 352 2.69 16.03 -22.17
N ILE A 353 3.44 14.96 -21.99
CA ILE A 353 3.96 14.07 -23.05
C ILE A 353 3.48 12.66 -22.73
N LEU A 354 2.89 11.98 -23.71
CA LEU A 354 2.46 10.59 -23.58
C LEU A 354 3.49 9.67 -24.21
N ALA A 355 3.70 8.52 -23.59
CA ALA A 355 4.55 7.46 -24.13
C ALA A 355 3.79 6.12 -24.07
N LEU A 356 3.91 5.32 -25.14
CA LEU A 356 3.39 3.95 -25.19
C LEU A 356 4.59 3.01 -25.27
N SER A 357 4.91 2.36 -24.17
CA SER A 357 6.01 1.39 -24.13
C SER A 357 5.62 0.13 -24.91
N PRO A 358 6.48 -0.39 -25.81
CA PRO A 358 6.18 -1.59 -26.59
C PRO A 358 6.11 -2.83 -25.70
N TRP A 359 5.42 -3.84 -26.18
CA TRP A 359 5.43 -5.19 -25.64
C TRP A 359 6.45 -6.05 -26.37
N HIS A 360 6.95 -7.09 -25.70
CA HIS A 360 7.88 -8.03 -26.35
C HIS A 360 7.24 -8.63 -27.61
N PRO A 361 7.96 -8.72 -28.75
CA PRO A 361 7.37 -9.21 -30.00
C PRO A 361 6.62 -10.52 -29.87
N TYR A 362 7.17 -11.50 -29.16
CA TYR A 362 6.53 -12.80 -28.94
C TYR A 362 5.19 -12.70 -28.20
N LEU A 363 5.11 -11.87 -27.16
CA LEU A 363 3.86 -11.65 -26.41
C LEU A 363 2.85 -10.88 -27.26
N TYR A 364 3.29 -9.86 -27.99
CA TYR A 364 2.40 -9.09 -28.86
C TYR A 364 1.82 -9.94 -29.99
N ASP A 365 2.64 -10.79 -30.63
CA ASP A 365 2.17 -11.76 -31.63
C ASP A 365 1.12 -12.72 -31.02
N PHE A 366 1.31 -13.17 -29.78
CA PHE A 366 0.30 -13.97 -29.06
C PHE A 366 -1.02 -13.20 -28.92
N LEU A 367 -0.99 -11.94 -28.47
CA LEU A 367 -2.20 -11.11 -28.31
C LEU A 367 -2.95 -10.92 -29.63
N LEU A 368 -2.22 -10.84 -30.76
CA LEU A 368 -2.81 -10.76 -32.08
C LEU A 368 -3.54 -12.04 -32.50
N THR A 369 -3.21 -13.21 -31.93
CA THR A 369 -3.95 -14.46 -32.18
C THR A 369 -5.26 -14.55 -31.41
N GLU A 370 -5.44 -13.74 -30.36
CA GLU A 370 -6.58 -13.76 -29.45
C GLU A 370 -7.21 -12.36 -29.30
N THR A 371 -7.28 -11.59 -30.39
CA THR A 371 -7.76 -10.20 -30.39
C THR A 371 -9.14 -10.02 -29.77
N ASP A 372 -10.02 -11.01 -29.95
CA ASP A 372 -11.39 -10.98 -29.39
C ASP A 372 -11.38 -11.04 -27.84
N GLN A 373 -10.30 -11.52 -27.23
CA GLN A 373 -10.14 -11.61 -25.78
C GLN A 373 -9.39 -10.38 -25.20
N HIS A 374 -8.81 -9.56 -26.09
CA HIS A 374 -7.95 -8.44 -25.70
C HIS A 374 -8.40 -7.12 -26.34
N GLN A 375 -9.70 -6.95 -26.59
CA GLN A 375 -10.25 -5.77 -27.28
C GLN A 375 -9.84 -4.47 -26.59
N GLY A 376 -10.03 -4.37 -25.28
CA GLY A 376 -9.69 -3.17 -24.51
C GLY A 376 -8.23 -2.76 -24.63
N PHE A 377 -7.30 -3.73 -24.74
CA PHE A 377 -5.88 -3.46 -24.96
C PHE A 377 -5.64 -2.70 -26.27
N PHE A 378 -6.19 -3.19 -27.38
CA PHE A 378 -6.04 -2.56 -28.68
C PHE A 378 -6.83 -1.25 -28.80
N GLU A 379 -8.02 -1.20 -28.24
CA GLU A 379 -8.85 0.01 -28.21
C GLU A 379 -8.20 1.12 -27.42
N THR A 380 -7.48 0.83 -26.32
CA THR A 380 -6.77 1.83 -25.53
C THR A 380 -5.72 2.54 -26.38
N GLU A 381 -4.88 1.83 -27.13
CA GLU A 381 -3.88 2.49 -27.96
C GLU A 381 -4.53 3.39 -29.01
N ASN A 382 -5.59 2.91 -29.68
CA ASN A 382 -6.32 3.70 -30.66
C ASN A 382 -6.92 4.96 -30.07
N TRP A 383 -7.53 4.83 -28.90
CA TRP A 383 -8.14 5.96 -28.18
C TRP A 383 -7.07 6.99 -27.77
N ILE A 384 -5.97 6.55 -27.15
CA ILE A 384 -4.87 7.44 -26.74
C ILE A 384 -4.25 8.17 -27.94
N ARG A 385 -4.07 7.49 -29.08
CA ARG A 385 -3.57 8.13 -30.30
C ARG A 385 -4.50 9.21 -30.82
N GLN A 386 -5.80 8.91 -30.88
CA GLN A 386 -6.81 9.87 -31.30
C GLN A 386 -6.88 11.05 -30.35
N TYR A 387 -6.91 10.77 -29.03
CA TYR A 387 -6.93 11.81 -27.98
C TYR A 387 -5.71 12.72 -28.07
N ALA A 388 -4.50 12.15 -28.19
CA ALA A 388 -3.26 12.91 -28.30
C ALA A 388 -3.25 13.81 -29.55
N HIS A 389 -3.70 13.28 -30.70
CA HIS A 389 -3.84 14.04 -31.93
C HIS A 389 -4.82 15.23 -31.76
N ASP A 390 -6.01 14.99 -31.24
CA ASP A 390 -7.07 16.01 -31.13
C ASP A 390 -6.71 17.11 -30.14
N HIS A 391 -5.90 16.80 -29.13
CA HIS A 391 -5.47 17.74 -28.09
C HIS A 391 -4.04 18.28 -28.29
N ASN A 392 -3.39 17.97 -29.42
CA ASN A 392 -2.00 18.36 -29.71
C ASN A 392 -1.03 18.00 -28.59
N ILE A 393 -1.09 16.73 -28.13
CA ILE A 393 -0.19 16.19 -27.11
C ILE A 393 0.90 15.37 -27.82
N PRO A 394 2.20 15.62 -27.57
CA PRO A 394 3.25 14.75 -28.06
C PRO A 394 3.03 13.32 -27.57
N LEU A 395 3.03 12.36 -28.50
CA LEU A 395 2.88 10.94 -28.24
C LEU A 395 4.01 10.17 -28.91
N TYR A 396 4.72 9.37 -28.14
CA TYR A 396 5.85 8.57 -28.59
C TYR A 396 5.62 7.08 -28.33
N GLY A 397 6.12 6.23 -29.22
CA GLY A 397 6.05 4.78 -29.09
C GLY A 397 4.72 4.18 -29.57
N SER A 398 4.57 2.89 -29.28
CA SER A 398 3.42 2.05 -29.60
C SER A 398 3.47 0.81 -28.72
N TYR A 399 2.33 0.21 -28.42
CA TYR A 399 2.27 -1.13 -27.82
C TYR A 399 2.75 -2.18 -28.85
N ASP A 400 2.52 -1.93 -30.15
CA ASP A 400 3.02 -2.75 -31.25
C ASP A 400 4.54 -2.52 -31.45
N PRO A 401 5.38 -3.52 -31.15
CA PRO A 401 6.82 -3.40 -31.31
C PRO A 401 7.25 -3.20 -32.76
N THR A 402 6.44 -3.63 -33.74
CA THR A 402 6.75 -3.50 -35.18
C THR A 402 6.67 -2.07 -35.66
N CYS A 403 5.95 -1.19 -34.94
CA CYS A 403 5.86 0.23 -35.22
C CYS A 403 7.15 1.00 -34.85
N ILE A 404 8.09 0.37 -34.12
CA ILE A 404 9.32 1.01 -33.64
C ILE A 404 10.51 0.50 -34.44
N LYS A 405 11.12 1.41 -35.20
CA LYS A 405 12.24 1.06 -36.09
C LYS A 405 13.43 0.50 -35.31
N GLY A 406 13.81 -0.73 -35.64
CA GLY A 406 15.02 -1.38 -35.14
C GLY A 406 14.84 -1.96 -33.72
N LEU A 407 13.62 -2.00 -33.20
CA LEU A 407 13.30 -2.70 -31.97
C LEU A 407 13.26 -4.21 -32.24
N ASP A 408 13.83 -5.00 -31.32
CA ASP A 408 13.82 -6.47 -31.37
C ASP A 408 13.80 -7.08 -29.97
N GLU A 409 13.81 -8.42 -29.87
CA GLU A 409 13.71 -9.16 -28.61
C GLU A 409 14.86 -8.84 -27.63
N THR A 410 16.01 -8.38 -28.10
CA THR A 410 17.16 -8.02 -27.25
C THR A 410 16.94 -6.73 -26.46
N ASP A 411 15.96 -5.93 -26.86
CA ASP A 411 15.57 -4.67 -26.19
C ASP A 411 14.67 -4.87 -24.97
N PHE A 412 14.41 -6.12 -24.57
CA PHE A 412 13.50 -6.43 -23.49
C PHE A 412 14.19 -7.21 -22.38
N PHE A 413 13.63 -7.11 -21.16
CA PHE A 413 13.99 -7.95 -20.02
C PHE A 413 13.12 -9.22 -19.94
N ASP A 414 11.84 -9.08 -20.33
CA ASP A 414 10.81 -10.12 -20.34
C ASP A 414 9.70 -9.80 -21.35
N GLY A 415 8.50 -10.34 -21.17
CA GLY A 415 7.36 -10.07 -22.04
C GLY A 415 6.81 -8.64 -21.94
N LEU A 416 7.05 -7.93 -20.83
CA LEU A 416 6.39 -6.67 -20.49
C LEU A 416 7.35 -5.47 -20.47
N HIS A 417 8.62 -5.68 -20.10
CA HIS A 417 9.53 -4.60 -19.75
C HIS A 417 10.58 -4.35 -20.82
N CYS A 418 10.51 -3.17 -21.43
CA CYS A 418 11.50 -2.70 -22.41
C CYS A 418 12.73 -2.13 -21.70
N LYS A 419 13.94 -2.47 -22.19
CA LYS A 419 15.20 -1.91 -21.71
C LYS A 419 15.35 -0.45 -22.12
N GLY A 420 16.19 0.30 -21.42
CA GLY A 420 16.48 1.69 -21.75
C GLY A 420 16.98 1.88 -23.21
N CYS A 421 17.74 0.92 -23.76
CA CYS A 421 18.17 0.95 -25.17
C CYS A 421 16.98 0.83 -26.13
N GLY A 422 15.96 0.04 -25.80
CA GLY A 422 14.74 -0.08 -26.59
C GLY A 422 13.89 1.19 -26.49
N ILE A 423 13.75 1.76 -25.29
CA ILE A 423 13.04 3.03 -25.06
C ILE A 423 13.68 4.16 -25.89
N ALA A 424 15.01 4.22 -25.95
CA ALA A 424 15.73 5.21 -26.73
C ALA A 424 15.45 5.14 -28.26
N LYS A 425 14.87 4.03 -28.77
CA LYS A 425 14.49 3.87 -30.16
C LYS A 425 13.19 4.60 -30.53
N PHE A 426 12.32 4.86 -29.53
CA PHE A 426 11.04 5.53 -29.77
C PHE A 426 10.86 6.83 -29.00
N PHE A 427 11.57 7.00 -27.86
CA PHE A 427 11.44 8.20 -27.04
C PHE A 427 12.64 9.15 -27.31
N PRO A 428 12.40 10.38 -27.82
CA PRO A 428 13.48 11.32 -28.10
C PRO A 428 14.01 11.94 -26.81
N CYS A 429 15.30 12.20 -26.77
CA CYS A 429 15.89 13.01 -25.72
C CYS A 429 15.31 14.44 -25.78
N LEU A 430 14.73 14.93 -24.70
CA LEU A 430 14.06 16.25 -24.64
C LEU A 430 15.00 17.43 -24.88
N LEU A 431 16.32 17.27 -24.65
CA LEU A 431 17.31 18.32 -24.94
C LEU A 431 17.36 18.73 -26.40
N TYR A 432 16.97 17.82 -27.32
CA TYR A 432 17.02 18.08 -28.77
C TYR A 432 15.67 18.52 -29.34
N THR A 433 14.60 18.58 -28.53
CA THR A 433 13.24 18.88 -28.98
C THR A 433 12.73 20.25 -28.55
N SER A 434 13.54 21.04 -27.83
CA SER A 434 13.18 22.41 -27.47
C SER A 434 13.02 23.23 -28.78
N PRO A 435 11.87 23.80 -29.08
CA PRO A 435 11.74 24.71 -30.21
C PRO A 435 12.61 25.93 -29.93
N SER A 436 13.51 26.17 -30.88
CA SER A 436 14.35 27.38 -30.96
C SER A 436 13.49 28.64 -31.14
#